data_fb61811f902a540837f6985a547e7099
#
_entry.id   fb61811f902a540837f6985a547e7099
#
_cell.length_a   1.000
_cell.length_b   1.000
_cell.length_c   1.000
_cell.angle_alpha   90.00
_cell.angle_beta   90.00
_cell.angle_gamma   90.00
#
_symmetry.space_group_name_H-M   'P 1'
#
loop_
_entity.id
_entity.type
_entity.pdbx_description
1 polymer ?
#
loop_
_entity_poly.entity_id
_entity_poly.type
_entity_poly.pdbx_seq_one_letter_code
_entity_poly.pdbx_strand_id
1 'polypeptide(L)'
;MTGEVPQAPDATTSQGEQVAATAGVMPQTFADIVEQVSPAVVNITTTAIVSRPVNQFPGFPQGSPFSDLFRDFGIPGPGGPGSPFEGGPQMQQRSNALGSGFVVSSEGLIVTNNHVIEGADEIEIEFYSGARLPATLVGTDPTTDIAVLKVEAENPLPFVSFGDSDEARVGDWVLALGNPLGQGFSATTGIVSAKSRALTGTYDDFIQTDAAINRGNSGGPLFNLQGEVIGVNTAILSPSGGSIGIGFSMASNVVSGVVDQLQEYGETRRGWLGVKIQDVSPDIAESLGLASEAGAMVTDVPPGPAADAGIQAGDVIAAFAGGEVEDTRDLVRRVAAAPVGEAVDVTVMRDGEPVTLQITLGRRELADADGTGQRPEGSGTQESSSQVLGMTLAPMTPELAARMQMPEGTSGLVVQDIDATSDASAKGLRTGDLIVEAGQQPVASVADLNARITEAREAGRQSVLVLIRREGEPRFVALSIEE
;
A
#
# COMPACT_ATOMS: atom_id res chain seq x y z
N MET A 1 18.41 53.10 -26.65
CA MET A 1 17.73 52.72 -25.39
C MET A 1 18.34 51.41 -24.97
N THR A 2 19.32 51.47 -24.10
CA THR A 2 20.04 50.31 -23.54
C THR A 2 19.26 49.83 -22.32
N GLY A 3 18.71 48.62 -22.44
CA GLY A 3 17.99 47.96 -21.33
C GLY A 3 18.99 47.43 -20.31
N GLU A 4 18.85 47.91 -19.08
CA GLU A 4 19.62 47.53 -17.91
C GLU A 4 19.10 46.19 -17.39
N VAL A 5 19.99 45.20 -17.23
CA VAL A 5 19.71 43.87 -16.65
C VAL A 5 19.69 44.04 -15.14
N PRO A 6 18.66 43.57 -14.40
CA PRO A 6 18.64 43.67 -12.93
C PRO A 6 19.76 42.82 -12.33
N GLN A 7 20.57 43.43 -11.48
CA GLN A 7 21.62 42.79 -10.69
C GLN A 7 20.98 41.96 -9.58
N ALA A 8 21.42 40.69 -9.42
CA ALA A 8 21.00 39.81 -8.34
C ALA A 8 21.49 40.41 -6.98
N PRO A 9 20.71 40.25 -5.91
CA PRO A 9 21.11 40.74 -4.59
C PRO A 9 22.33 39.96 -4.08
N ASP A 10 23.27 40.70 -3.48
CA ASP A 10 24.48 40.17 -2.83
C ASP A 10 24.11 39.08 -1.79
N ALA A 11 24.64 37.90 -1.99
CA ALA A 11 24.60 36.81 -1.00
C ALA A 11 25.38 37.25 0.25
N THR A 12 24.64 37.72 1.24
CA THR A 12 25.17 37.89 2.61
C THR A 12 25.53 36.51 3.12
N THR A 13 26.81 36.25 3.29
CA THR A 13 27.38 35.08 3.94
C THR A 13 26.84 34.98 5.36
N SER A 14 25.75 34.23 5.56
CA SER A 14 25.43 33.68 6.87
C SER A 14 26.49 32.61 7.16
N GLN A 15 27.22 32.76 8.25
CA GLN A 15 28.05 31.70 8.82
C GLN A 15 27.13 30.51 9.11
N GLY A 16 27.04 29.57 8.16
CA GLY A 16 26.49 28.27 8.42
C GLY A 16 27.36 27.63 9.50
N GLU A 17 26.77 27.29 10.64
CA GLU A 17 27.34 26.28 11.52
C GLU A 17 27.79 25.14 10.62
N GLN A 18 29.10 24.90 10.58
CA GLN A 18 29.66 23.66 10.04
C GLN A 18 29.09 22.57 10.93
N VAL A 19 28.03 21.92 10.45
CA VAL A 19 27.70 20.56 10.88
C VAL A 19 28.97 19.79 10.62
N ALA A 20 29.72 19.49 11.70
CA ALA A 20 30.85 18.59 11.64
C ALA A 20 30.26 17.28 11.13
N ALA A 21 30.37 17.07 9.82
CA ALA A 21 30.16 15.78 9.23
C ALA A 21 31.14 14.87 9.97
N THR A 22 30.62 14.00 10.84
CA THR A 22 31.24 12.73 11.09
C THR A 22 31.27 12.09 9.70
N ALA A 23 32.34 12.35 8.94
CA ALA A 23 32.57 11.72 7.66
C ALA A 23 32.72 10.24 7.98
N GLY A 24 31.60 9.50 7.82
CA GLY A 24 31.62 8.06 7.77
C GLY A 24 32.62 7.75 6.67
N VAL A 25 33.70 7.09 7.02
CA VAL A 25 34.72 6.71 6.06
C VAL A 25 34.04 5.85 5.03
N MET A 26 33.97 6.31 3.78
CA MET A 26 33.42 5.48 2.69
C MET A 26 34.15 4.13 2.73
N PRO A 27 33.41 3.00 2.73
CA PRO A 27 34.09 1.70 2.74
C PRO A 27 34.94 1.60 1.48
N GLN A 28 36.24 1.29 1.65
CA GLN A 28 37.15 1.09 0.52
C GLN A 28 36.79 -0.17 -0.27
N THR A 29 36.08 -1.10 0.36
CA THR A 29 35.61 -2.36 -0.20
C THR A 29 34.39 -2.84 0.57
N PHE A 30 33.53 -3.63 -0.06
CA PHE A 30 32.43 -4.32 0.57
C PHE A 30 32.74 -5.81 0.82
N ALA A 31 33.97 -6.25 0.54
CA ALA A 31 34.35 -7.65 0.56
C ALA A 31 34.12 -8.31 1.93
N ASP A 32 34.49 -7.62 3.02
CA ASP A 32 34.33 -8.16 4.37
C ASP A 32 32.87 -8.42 4.74
N ILE A 33 31.97 -7.50 4.37
CA ILE A 33 30.52 -7.64 4.60
C ILE A 33 29.97 -8.79 3.74
N VAL A 34 30.34 -8.85 2.46
CA VAL A 34 29.91 -9.91 1.54
C VAL A 34 30.35 -11.28 2.06
N GLU A 35 31.62 -11.42 2.53
CA GLU A 35 32.13 -12.66 3.11
C GLU A 35 31.38 -13.05 4.38
N GLN A 36 31.02 -12.08 5.22
CA GLN A 36 30.27 -12.31 6.46
C GLN A 36 28.84 -12.80 6.20
N VAL A 37 28.11 -12.20 5.25
CA VAL A 37 26.67 -12.45 5.07
C VAL A 37 26.36 -13.52 4.04
N SER A 38 27.25 -13.78 3.06
CA SER A 38 27.03 -14.76 2.00
C SER A 38 26.66 -16.16 2.49
N PRO A 39 27.23 -16.69 3.59
CA PRO A 39 26.85 -18.02 4.08
C PRO A 39 25.39 -18.18 4.47
N ALA A 40 24.69 -17.08 4.78
CA ALA A 40 23.27 -17.07 5.12
C ALA A 40 22.37 -16.84 3.89
N VAL A 41 22.91 -16.43 2.74
CA VAL A 41 22.13 -16.24 1.51
C VAL A 41 22.00 -17.55 0.77
N VAL A 42 20.80 -17.86 0.28
CA VAL A 42 20.49 -19.12 -0.37
C VAL A 42 19.88 -18.90 -1.76
N ASN A 43 20.09 -19.90 -2.61
CA ASN A 43 19.39 -20.03 -3.87
C ASN A 43 18.19 -20.97 -3.69
N ILE A 44 17.06 -20.61 -4.27
CA ILE A 44 15.81 -21.38 -4.19
C ILE A 44 15.46 -21.88 -5.58
N THR A 45 15.36 -23.18 -5.70
CA THR A 45 14.88 -23.85 -6.91
C THR A 45 13.53 -24.48 -6.62
N THR A 46 12.54 -24.11 -7.41
CA THR A 46 11.19 -24.68 -7.32
C THR A 46 10.91 -25.55 -8.53
N THR A 47 10.21 -26.66 -8.32
CA THR A 47 9.73 -27.53 -9.38
C THR A 47 8.22 -27.61 -9.29
N ALA A 48 7.52 -27.24 -10.37
CA ALA A 48 6.09 -27.44 -10.53
C ALA A 48 5.83 -28.59 -11.51
N ILE A 49 5.01 -29.57 -11.12
CA ILE A 49 4.59 -30.68 -11.94
C ILE A 49 3.29 -30.31 -12.63
N VAL A 50 3.37 -29.72 -13.81
CA VAL A 50 2.18 -29.34 -14.58
C VAL A 50 1.60 -30.57 -15.27
N SER A 51 0.61 -31.22 -14.66
CA SER A 51 -0.24 -32.22 -15.32
C SER A 51 -1.27 -31.46 -16.17
N ARG A 52 -1.03 -31.34 -17.49
CA ARG A 52 -2.01 -30.75 -18.41
C ARG A 52 -2.99 -31.78 -18.92
N PRO A 53 -4.30 -31.64 -18.61
CA PRO A 53 -5.34 -32.02 -19.58
C PRO A 53 -5.41 -30.92 -20.64
N VAL A 54 -5.42 -31.34 -21.89
CA VAL A 54 -5.29 -30.48 -23.10
C VAL A 54 -6.48 -29.52 -23.31
N ASN A 55 -7.20 -29.00 -22.34
CA ASN A 55 -8.28 -28.06 -22.66
C ASN A 55 -8.84 -27.20 -21.50
N GLN A 56 -8.11 -26.75 -20.56
CA GLN A 56 -8.55 -25.58 -19.74
C GLN A 56 -7.46 -25.16 -18.76
N PHE A 57 -6.80 -24.02 -19.05
CA PHE A 57 -6.10 -23.28 -18.03
C PHE A 57 -7.10 -22.38 -17.31
N PRO A 58 -7.25 -22.45 -15.99
CA PRO A 58 -7.74 -21.33 -15.25
C PRO A 58 -6.65 -20.25 -15.33
N GLY A 59 -6.94 -19.17 -16.03
CA GLY A 59 -6.09 -17.98 -16.00
C GLY A 59 -5.93 -17.52 -14.54
N PHE A 60 -4.77 -16.98 -14.21
CA PHE A 60 -4.63 -16.17 -13.00
C PHE A 60 -5.77 -15.17 -12.92
N PRO A 61 -6.31 -14.86 -11.73
CA PRO A 61 -7.29 -13.80 -11.61
C PRO A 61 -6.72 -12.54 -12.29
N GLN A 62 -7.42 -12.05 -13.30
CA GLN A 62 -7.08 -10.78 -13.93
C GLN A 62 -7.21 -9.72 -12.84
N GLY A 63 -6.07 -9.10 -12.46
CA GLY A 63 -6.04 -8.07 -11.44
C GLY A 63 -5.03 -8.30 -10.31
N SER A 64 -4.20 -9.36 -10.35
CA SER A 64 -3.06 -9.44 -9.44
C SER A 64 -2.08 -8.29 -9.74
N PRO A 65 -1.69 -7.48 -8.74
CA PRO A 65 -0.74 -6.37 -8.91
C PRO A 65 0.58 -6.79 -9.57
N PHE A 66 0.91 -8.07 -9.49
CA PHE A 66 2.15 -8.65 -10.01
C PHE A 66 2.00 -9.29 -11.41
N SER A 67 0.79 -9.43 -11.96
CA SER A 67 0.57 -10.11 -13.25
C SER A 67 1.27 -9.41 -14.43
N ASP A 68 1.36 -8.09 -14.40
CA ASP A 68 2.04 -7.31 -15.42
C ASP A 68 3.57 -7.39 -15.27
N LEU A 69 4.06 -7.46 -14.03
CA LEU A 69 5.47 -7.67 -13.73
C LEU A 69 5.97 -9.02 -14.28
N PHE A 70 5.18 -10.10 -14.11
CA PHE A 70 5.53 -11.44 -14.64
C PHE A 70 5.54 -11.48 -16.16
N ARG A 71 4.62 -10.75 -16.81
CA ARG A 71 4.59 -10.64 -18.27
C ARG A 71 5.85 -9.98 -18.81
N ASP A 72 6.32 -8.91 -18.17
CA ASP A 72 7.54 -8.20 -18.53
C ASP A 72 8.82 -9.03 -18.27
N PHE A 73 8.76 -9.94 -17.30
CA PHE A 73 9.82 -10.91 -17.06
C PHE A 73 9.82 -12.11 -18.06
N GLY A 74 8.89 -12.11 -19.06
CA GLY A 74 8.86 -13.12 -20.14
C GLY A 74 8.62 -14.52 -19.66
N ILE A 75 7.97 -14.71 -18.49
CA ILE A 75 7.40 -15.99 -18.11
C ILE A 75 6.18 -16.18 -19.00
N PRO A 76 6.11 -17.25 -19.85
CA PRO A 76 4.99 -17.40 -20.75
C PRO A 76 3.70 -17.59 -19.96
N GLY A 77 2.85 -16.55 -19.94
CA GLY A 77 1.50 -16.67 -19.45
C GLY A 77 0.75 -17.72 -20.29
N PRO A 78 -0.15 -18.53 -19.71
CA PRO A 78 -0.91 -19.52 -20.44
C PRO A 78 -1.93 -18.80 -21.34
N GLY A 79 -1.73 -18.88 -22.69
CA GLY A 79 -2.73 -18.40 -23.65
C GLY A 79 -2.24 -17.64 -24.88
N GLY A 80 -1.08 -17.96 -25.45
CA GLY A 80 -0.68 -17.47 -26.79
C GLY A 80 -1.24 -18.37 -27.88
N PRO A 81 -1.81 -17.83 -29.01
CA PRO A 81 -2.29 -18.64 -30.13
C PRO A 81 -1.10 -19.18 -30.92
N GLY A 82 -1.00 -20.54 -31.06
CA GLY A 82 -0.08 -21.18 -31.98
C GLY A 82 0.71 -22.37 -31.43
N SER A 83 0.06 -23.37 -30.83
CA SER A 83 0.70 -24.67 -30.60
C SER A 83 -0.05 -25.75 -31.38
N PRO A 84 0.60 -26.41 -32.35
CA PRO A 84 0.02 -27.57 -33.06
C PRO A 84 0.44 -28.84 -32.35
N PHE A 85 -0.41 -29.39 -31.46
CA PHE A 85 -0.38 -30.85 -31.15
C PHE A 85 -1.67 -31.25 -30.43
N GLU A 86 -2.63 -31.74 -31.19
CA GLU A 86 -3.72 -32.59 -30.70
C GLU A 86 -3.21 -34.01 -30.53
N GLY A 87 -3.42 -34.62 -29.36
CA GLY A 87 -3.41 -36.07 -29.16
C GLY A 87 -2.05 -36.72 -28.88
N GLY A 88 -1.57 -36.67 -27.63
CA GLY A 88 -0.46 -37.46 -27.14
C GLY A 88 -0.59 -37.79 -25.64
N PRO A 89 0.08 -38.83 -25.11
CA PRO A 89 0.01 -39.23 -23.70
C PRO A 89 0.49 -38.06 -22.81
N GLN A 90 -0.10 -37.94 -21.62
CA GLN A 90 0.22 -36.93 -20.62
C GLN A 90 1.73 -36.88 -20.36
N MET A 91 2.43 -35.92 -20.93
CA MET A 91 3.79 -35.59 -20.51
C MET A 91 3.70 -34.66 -19.31
N GLN A 92 4.16 -35.16 -18.17
CA GLN A 92 4.46 -34.29 -17.01
C GLN A 92 5.60 -33.36 -17.42
N GLN A 93 5.29 -32.10 -17.63
CA GLN A 93 6.28 -31.06 -17.89
C GLN A 93 6.70 -30.46 -16.56
N ARG A 94 7.97 -30.65 -16.17
CA ARG A 94 8.57 -29.98 -15.02
C ARG A 94 8.92 -28.55 -15.42
N SER A 95 8.39 -27.57 -14.71
CA SER A 95 8.77 -26.17 -14.80
C SER A 95 9.63 -25.83 -13.59
N ASN A 96 10.82 -25.31 -13.81
CA ASN A 96 11.70 -24.85 -12.72
C ASN A 96 11.70 -23.34 -12.69
N ALA A 97 11.50 -22.75 -11.51
CA ALA A 97 11.75 -21.34 -11.26
C ALA A 97 12.96 -21.19 -10.31
N LEU A 98 13.62 -20.05 -10.39
CA LEU A 98 14.80 -19.71 -9.61
C LEU A 98 14.56 -18.39 -8.87
N GLY A 99 14.94 -18.35 -7.61
CA GLY A 99 14.94 -17.15 -6.77
C GLY A 99 16.01 -17.23 -5.73
N SER A 100 16.03 -16.25 -4.86
CA SER A 100 16.93 -16.15 -3.71
C SER A 100 16.15 -16.13 -2.41
N GLY A 101 16.84 -16.36 -1.32
CA GLY A 101 16.34 -16.22 0.04
C GLY A 101 17.51 -16.03 1.01
N PHE A 102 17.18 -15.94 2.27
CA PHE A 102 18.20 -15.84 3.32
C PHE A 102 17.72 -16.51 4.61
N VAL A 103 18.66 -17.07 5.35
CA VAL A 103 18.43 -17.74 6.62
C VAL A 103 18.30 -16.70 7.71
N VAL A 104 17.23 -16.74 8.50
CA VAL A 104 16.96 -15.81 9.61
C VAL A 104 17.07 -16.44 10.99
N SER A 105 17.26 -17.77 11.06
CA SER A 105 17.51 -18.46 12.32
C SER A 105 18.49 -19.62 12.17
N SER A 106 19.25 -19.92 13.22
CA SER A 106 20.15 -21.09 13.25
C SER A 106 19.42 -22.44 13.09
N GLU A 107 18.11 -22.45 13.28
CA GLU A 107 17.25 -23.62 13.15
C GLU A 107 16.80 -23.88 11.70
N GLY A 108 17.11 -22.99 10.76
CA GLY A 108 16.83 -23.19 9.35
C GLY A 108 15.54 -22.55 8.84
N LEU A 109 15.11 -21.43 9.45
CA LEU A 109 14.07 -20.60 8.86
C LEU A 109 14.66 -19.72 7.76
N ILE A 110 13.97 -19.66 6.64
CA ILE A 110 14.40 -18.95 5.42
C ILE A 110 13.28 -18.05 4.96
N VAL A 111 13.63 -16.80 4.65
CA VAL A 111 12.72 -15.80 4.09
C VAL A 111 12.98 -15.68 2.60
N THR A 112 11.91 -15.56 1.84
CA THR A 112 11.91 -15.32 0.38
C THR A 112 10.63 -14.61 -0.05
N ASN A 113 10.47 -14.36 -1.34
CA ASN A 113 9.19 -13.87 -1.88
C ASN A 113 8.19 -15.02 -2.09
N ASN A 114 6.90 -14.71 -1.92
CA ASN A 114 5.81 -15.65 -2.20
C ASN A 114 5.82 -16.08 -3.67
N HIS A 115 6.00 -15.14 -4.61
CA HIS A 115 6.00 -15.45 -6.03
C HIS A 115 7.14 -16.41 -6.46
N VAL A 116 8.22 -16.51 -5.68
CA VAL A 116 9.32 -17.45 -5.95
C VAL A 116 8.87 -18.90 -5.76
N ILE A 117 7.95 -19.12 -4.80
CA ILE A 117 7.53 -20.48 -4.42
C ILE A 117 6.07 -20.80 -4.80
N GLU A 118 5.35 -19.82 -5.37
CA GLU A 118 3.95 -19.99 -5.74
C GLU A 118 3.75 -21.13 -6.75
N GLY A 119 2.85 -22.06 -6.43
CA GLY A 119 2.56 -23.23 -7.27
C GLY A 119 3.66 -24.27 -7.33
N ALA A 120 4.66 -24.22 -6.45
CA ALA A 120 5.72 -25.22 -6.37
C ALA A 120 5.23 -26.52 -5.70
N ASP A 121 5.50 -27.67 -6.32
CA ASP A 121 5.31 -28.98 -5.70
C ASP A 121 6.52 -29.40 -4.86
N GLU A 122 7.73 -28.98 -5.27
CA GLU A 122 8.99 -29.25 -4.57
C GLU A 122 9.81 -27.98 -4.48
N ILE A 123 10.43 -27.73 -3.31
CA ILE A 123 11.31 -26.58 -3.04
C ILE A 123 12.66 -27.12 -2.57
N GLU A 124 13.73 -26.76 -3.26
CA GLU A 124 15.11 -27.11 -2.91
C GLU A 124 15.91 -25.84 -2.62
N ILE A 125 16.62 -25.84 -1.51
CA ILE A 125 17.51 -24.75 -1.08
C ILE A 125 18.96 -25.14 -1.36
N GLU A 126 19.67 -24.32 -2.10
CA GLU A 126 21.12 -24.45 -2.32
C GLU A 126 21.83 -23.35 -1.53
N PHE A 127 22.68 -23.77 -0.59
CA PHE A 127 23.48 -22.89 0.25
C PHE A 127 24.74 -22.40 -0.47
N TYR A 128 25.34 -21.34 0.05
CA TYR A 128 26.62 -20.80 -0.46
C TYR A 128 27.73 -21.83 -0.51
N SER A 129 27.72 -22.83 0.39
CA SER A 129 28.64 -23.96 0.40
C SER A 129 28.42 -24.96 -0.74
N GLY A 130 27.36 -24.85 -1.51
CA GLY A 130 26.91 -25.84 -2.51
C GLY A 130 26.09 -26.99 -1.93
N ALA A 131 25.86 -27.04 -0.62
CA ALA A 131 24.97 -28.00 0.01
C ALA A 131 23.52 -27.74 -0.41
N ARG A 132 22.71 -28.83 -0.59
CA ARG A 132 21.32 -28.74 -0.98
C ARG A 132 20.45 -29.46 0.02
N LEU A 133 19.37 -28.83 0.42
CA LEU A 133 18.37 -29.39 1.32
C LEU A 133 16.95 -29.13 0.78
N PRO A 134 16.03 -30.09 0.96
CA PRO A 134 14.62 -29.84 0.69
C PRO A 134 14.06 -28.87 1.73
N ALA A 135 13.13 -28.00 1.33
CA ALA A 135 12.44 -27.08 2.21
C ALA A 135 10.95 -27.39 2.28
N THR A 136 10.37 -27.11 3.44
CA THR A 136 8.92 -27.15 3.66
C THR A 136 8.41 -25.72 3.84
N LEU A 137 7.18 -25.47 3.36
CA LEU A 137 6.51 -24.21 3.53
C LEU A 137 6.01 -24.05 4.97
N VAL A 138 6.38 -22.97 5.64
CA VAL A 138 5.82 -22.56 6.95
C VAL A 138 4.56 -21.72 6.74
N GLY A 139 4.62 -20.72 5.85
CA GLY A 139 3.49 -19.90 5.51
C GLY A 139 3.83 -18.86 4.43
N THR A 140 2.79 -18.26 3.86
CA THR A 140 2.92 -17.21 2.85
C THR A 140 2.02 -16.03 3.14
N ASP A 141 2.45 -14.86 2.69
CA ASP A 141 1.64 -13.67 2.59
C ASP A 141 1.68 -13.12 1.15
N PRO A 142 0.67 -13.43 0.33
CA PRO A 142 0.60 -12.93 -1.04
C PRO A 142 0.49 -11.40 -1.14
N THR A 143 0.03 -10.74 -0.07
CA THR A 143 -0.20 -9.28 -0.09
C THR A 143 1.09 -8.49 0.01
N THR A 144 2.05 -8.93 0.82
CA THR A 144 3.40 -8.34 0.91
C THR A 144 4.41 -9.12 0.09
N ASP A 145 3.97 -10.19 -0.60
CA ASP A 145 4.83 -11.07 -1.39
C ASP A 145 5.97 -11.72 -0.58
N ILE A 146 5.70 -12.13 0.67
CA ILE A 146 6.66 -12.79 1.56
C ILE A 146 6.26 -14.24 1.80
N ALA A 147 7.27 -15.12 1.86
CA ALA A 147 7.12 -16.51 2.25
C ALA A 147 8.20 -16.91 3.26
N VAL A 148 7.84 -17.80 4.17
CA VAL A 148 8.75 -18.42 5.13
C VAL A 148 8.84 -19.92 4.86
N LEU A 149 10.07 -20.39 4.72
CA LEU A 149 10.39 -21.79 4.50
C LEU A 149 11.17 -22.34 5.69
N LYS A 150 11.16 -23.65 5.84
CA LYS A 150 11.93 -24.40 6.84
C LYS A 150 12.76 -25.49 6.17
N VAL A 151 14.03 -25.54 6.53
CA VAL A 151 14.92 -26.66 6.21
C VAL A 151 15.36 -27.38 7.49
N GLU A 152 15.55 -28.68 7.40
CA GLU A 152 16.12 -29.48 8.48
C GLU A 152 17.62 -29.69 8.22
N ALA A 153 18.47 -29.14 9.07
CA ALA A 153 19.92 -29.24 8.98
C ALA A 153 20.48 -29.98 10.20
N GLU A 154 21.51 -30.79 10.00
CA GLU A 154 22.17 -31.51 11.11
C GLU A 154 22.95 -30.58 12.08
N ASN A 155 23.40 -29.43 11.58
CA ASN A 155 24.15 -28.43 12.34
C ASN A 155 23.46 -27.06 12.27
N PRO A 156 23.65 -26.20 13.29
CA PRO A 156 23.15 -24.83 13.24
C PRO A 156 23.63 -24.10 11.98
N LEU A 157 22.70 -23.42 11.30
CA LEU A 157 22.97 -22.69 10.07
C LEU A 157 23.47 -21.28 10.35
N PRO A 158 24.37 -20.74 9.50
CA PRO A 158 24.62 -19.31 9.47
C PRO A 158 23.34 -18.56 9.18
N PHE A 159 23.08 -17.47 9.88
CA PHE A 159 21.89 -16.65 9.70
C PHE A 159 22.23 -15.17 9.79
N VAL A 160 21.34 -14.31 9.30
CA VAL A 160 21.41 -12.85 9.37
C VAL A 160 20.20 -12.31 10.15
N SER A 161 20.40 -11.13 10.78
CA SER A 161 19.33 -10.43 11.49
C SER A 161 18.69 -9.35 10.63
N PHE A 162 17.45 -9.01 10.95
CA PHE A 162 16.82 -7.81 10.43
C PHE A 162 17.39 -6.57 11.12
N GLY A 163 17.65 -5.53 10.34
CA GLY A 163 17.90 -4.18 10.81
C GLY A 163 16.63 -3.35 10.73
N ASP A 164 16.63 -2.18 11.36
CA ASP A 164 15.51 -1.25 11.32
C ASP A 164 15.51 -0.46 10.00
N SER A 165 14.52 -0.74 9.14
CA SER A 165 14.38 -0.03 7.86
C SER A 165 14.00 1.44 8.02
N ASP A 166 13.44 1.85 9.17
CA ASP A 166 13.07 3.24 9.42
C ASP A 166 14.29 4.11 9.71
N GLU A 167 15.37 3.53 10.23
CA GLU A 167 16.66 4.22 10.42
C GLU A 167 17.42 4.46 9.11
N ALA A 168 17.14 3.70 8.05
CA ALA A 168 17.80 3.87 6.76
C ALA A 168 17.47 5.25 6.16
N ARG A 169 18.46 5.93 5.58
CA ARG A 169 18.32 7.26 4.99
C ARG A 169 18.59 7.23 3.50
N VAL A 170 17.94 8.09 2.76
CA VAL A 170 18.27 8.30 1.34
C VAL A 170 19.74 8.69 1.21
N GLY A 171 20.49 7.94 0.39
CA GLY A 171 21.93 8.09 0.22
C GLY A 171 22.79 7.09 1.00
N ASP A 172 22.22 6.33 1.95
CA ASP A 172 22.98 5.28 2.65
C ASP A 172 23.30 4.13 1.69
N TRP A 173 24.52 3.57 1.81
CA TRP A 173 24.98 2.44 1.02
C TRP A 173 24.22 1.17 1.37
N VAL A 174 23.90 0.39 0.32
CA VAL A 174 23.25 -0.92 0.45
C VAL A 174 23.90 -1.96 -0.44
N LEU A 175 23.78 -3.23 -0.03
CA LEU A 175 24.21 -4.40 -0.78
C LEU A 175 23.03 -5.32 -1.02
N ALA A 176 22.75 -5.65 -2.27
CA ALA A 176 21.82 -6.70 -2.64
C ALA A 176 22.61 -7.97 -2.98
N LEU A 177 22.25 -9.08 -2.33
CA LEU A 177 22.81 -10.40 -2.61
C LEU A 177 21.73 -11.32 -3.16
N GLY A 178 22.15 -12.24 -4.03
CA GLY A 178 21.26 -13.23 -4.61
C GLY A 178 21.98 -14.09 -5.64
N ASN A 179 21.21 -14.87 -6.41
CA ASN A 179 21.71 -15.70 -7.50
C ASN A 179 21.06 -15.31 -8.84
N PRO A 180 21.45 -14.14 -9.42
CA PRO A 180 20.84 -13.66 -10.66
C PRO A 180 21.07 -14.65 -11.79
N LEU A 181 19.98 -15.00 -12.48
CA LEU A 181 19.98 -15.91 -13.64
C LEU A 181 20.53 -17.32 -13.36
N GLY A 182 20.65 -17.74 -12.10
CA GLY A 182 21.21 -19.05 -11.75
C GLY A 182 22.71 -19.20 -12.07
N GLN A 183 23.44 -18.08 -12.20
CA GLN A 183 24.87 -18.10 -12.55
C GLN A 183 25.81 -18.14 -11.33
N GLY A 184 25.26 -18.32 -10.14
CA GLY A 184 25.97 -18.32 -8.86
C GLY A 184 25.72 -17.05 -8.05
N PHE A 185 26.15 -17.09 -6.79
CA PHE A 185 25.97 -15.99 -5.86
C PHE A 185 26.66 -14.71 -6.37
N SER A 186 25.91 -13.62 -6.33
CA SER A 186 26.38 -12.31 -6.78
C SER A 186 25.98 -11.24 -5.78
N ALA A 187 26.88 -10.28 -5.56
CA ALA A 187 26.63 -9.08 -4.78
C ALA A 187 26.61 -7.87 -5.71
N THR A 188 25.63 -7.00 -5.51
CA THR A 188 25.55 -5.70 -6.17
C THR A 188 25.42 -4.61 -5.12
N THR A 189 26.00 -3.43 -5.37
CA THR A 189 25.96 -2.29 -4.46
C THR A 189 25.18 -1.15 -5.07
N GLY A 190 24.58 -0.34 -4.22
CA GLY A 190 23.89 0.88 -4.57
C GLY A 190 23.62 1.70 -3.33
N ILE A 191 22.64 2.58 -3.41
CA ILE A 191 22.18 3.41 -2.29
C ILE A 191 20.68 3.25 -2.10
N VAL A 192 20.21 3.66 -0.94
CA VAL A 192 18.78 3.94 -0.73
C VAL A 192 18.45 5.17 -1.57
N SER A 193 17.69 5.00 -2.66
CA SER A 193 17.29 6.09 -3.56
C SER A 193 16.03 6.81 -3.08
N ALA A 194 15.12 6.10 -2.43
CA ALA A 194 13.92 6.63 -1.78
C ALA A 194 13.37 5.62 -0.76
N LYS A 195 12.50 6.08 0.13
CA LYS A 195 11.80 5.26 1.14
C LYS A 195 10.29 5.35 0.97
N SER A 196 9.58 4.45 1.63
CA SER A 196 8.12 4.44 1.73
C SER A 196 7.41 4.53 0.37
N ARG A 197 7.97 3.83 -0.63
CA ARG A 197 7.37 3.74 -1.95
C ARG A 197 6.22 2.73 -1.94
N ALA A 198 5.06 3.17 -2.43
CA ALA A 198 3.97 2.29 -2.79
C ALA A 198 4.02 2.02 -4.29
N LEU A 199 3.80 0.79 -4.69
CA LEU A 199 3.64 0.39 -6.09
C LEU A 199 2.15 0.21 -6.38
N THR A 200 1.56 -0.88 -5.94
CA THR A 200 0.14 -1.21 -6.20
C THR A 200 -0.54 -1.87 -5.01
N GLY A 201 0.20 -2.29 -4.00
CA GLY A 201 -0.31 -2.98 -2.82
C GLY A 201 -0.75 -2.04 -1.70
N THR A 202 -1.73 -2.49 -0.91
CA THR A 202 -2.27 -1.73 0.22
C THR A 202 -1.26 -1.55 1.36
N TYR A 203 -0.35 -2.52 1.52
CA TYR A 203 0.65 -2.56 2.62
C TYR A 203 2.07 -2.32 2.10
N ASP A 204 2.20 -1.74 0.91
CA ASP A 204 3.49 -1.45 0.32
C ASP A 204 4.28 -0.46 1.16
N ASP A 205 5.48 -0.85 1.52
CA ASP A 205 6.51 0.01 2.09
C ASP A 205 7.86 -0.40 1.50
N PHE A 206 8.13 0.09 0.29
CA PHE A 206 9.34 -0.30 -0.41
C PHE A 206 10.46 0.71 -0.22
N ILE A 207 11.66 0.17 0.00
CA ILE A 207 12.91 0.88 -0.19
C ILE A 207 13.25 0.82 -1.68
N GLN A 208 13.39 1.99 -2.32
CA GLN A 208 13.91 2.08 -3.68
C GLN A 208 15.44 2.12 -3.64
N THR A 209 16.10 1.34 -4.49
CA THR A 209 17.56 1.30 -4.61
C THR A 209 17.99 1.28 -6.08
N ASP A 210 19.20 1.78 -6.35
CA ASP A 210 19.87 1.66 -7.65
C ASP A 210 20.84 0.48 -7.71
N ALA A 211 20.99 -0.29 -6.60
CA ALA A 211 21.62 -1.61 -6.65
C ALA A 211 20.99 -2.46 -7.74
N ALA A 212 21.80 -3.13 -8.54
CA ALA A 212 21.30 -3.87 -9.69
C ALA A 212 20.51 -5.12 -9.25
N ILE A 213 19.18 -5.02 -9.26
CA ILE A 213 18.26 -6.13 -9.05
C ILE A 213 17.87 -6.70 -10.41
N ASN A 214 18.01 -8.01 -10.57
CA ASN A 214 17.65 -8.75 -11.78
C ASN A 214 16.94 -10.04 -11.39
N ARG A 215 16.46 -10.79 -12.39
CA ARG A 215 15.89 -12.13 -12.18
C ARG A 215 16.84 -13.00 -11.40
N GLY A 216 16.32 -13.66 -10.35
CA GLY A 216 17.05 -14.50 -9.43
C GLY A 216 17.51 -13.80 -8.15
N ASN A 217 17.53 -12.46 -8.09
CA ASN A 217 17.71 -11.73 -6.83
C ASN A 217 16.41 -11.59 -6.01
N SER A 218 15.24 -11.84 -6.62
CA SER A 218 13.96 -11.81 -5.92
C SER A 218 13.95 -12.76 -4.74
N GLY A 219 13.48 -12.29 -3.58
CA GLY A 219 13.50 -12.97 -2.30
C GLY A 219 14.84 -12.87 -1.56
N GLY A 220 15.89 -12.40 -2.22
CA GLY A 220 17.19 -12.16 -1.60
C GLY A 220 17.22 -10.88 -0.74
N PRO A 221 18.19 -10.77 0.19
CA PRO A 221 18.29 -9.66 1.12
C PRO A 221 18.89 -8.40 0.48
N LEU A 222 18.43 -7.25 0.97
CA LEU A 222 19.11 -5.96 0.87
C LEU A 222 19.72 -5.62 2.21
N PHE A 223 21.04 -5.52 2.27
CA PHE A 223 21.80 -5.26 3.50
C PHE A 223 22.20 -3.80 3.66
N ASN A 224 22.27 -3.35 4.90
CA ASN A 224 23.02 -2.16 5.30
C ASN A 224 24.54 -2.47 5.45
N LEU A 225 25.33 -1.46 5.82
CA LEU A 225 26.78 -1.63 6.03
C LEU A 225 27.14 -2.41 7.32
N GLN A 226 26.18 -2.66 8.19
CA GLN A 226 26.33 -3.48 9.39
C GLN A 226 26.12 -4.98 9.10
N GLY A 227 25.69 -5.33 7.87
CA GLY A 227 25.35 -6.69 7.47
C GLY A 227 23.96 -7.12 7.97
N GLU A 228 23.11 -6.17 8.31
CA GLU A 228 21.70 -6.41 8.69
C GLU A 228 20.79 -6.25 7.49
N VAL A 229 19.75 -7.06 7.42
CA VAL A 229 18.76 -7.03 6.34
C VAL A 229 17.78 -5.86 6.58
N ILE A 230 17.83 -4.85 5.73
CA ILE A 230 16.88 -3.72 5.74
C ILE A 230 15.76 -3.86 4.72
N GLY A 231 15.79 -4.90 3.88
CA GLY A 231 14.72 -5.16 2.93
C GLY A 231 14.86 -6.50 2.21
N VAL A 232 13.77 -6.94 1.57
CA VAL A 232 13.72 -8.12 0.70
C VAL A 232 13.52 -7.67 -0.73
N ASN A 233 14.45 -8.01 -1.62
CA ASN A 233 14.40 -7.64 -3.03
C ASN A 233 13.17 -8.28 -3.69
N THR A 234 12.24 -7.48 -4.17
CA THR A 234 10.93 -7.96 -4.65
C THR A 234 10.72 -7.63 -6.12
N ALA A 235 10.95 -6.39 -6.53
CA ALA A 235 10.53 -5.90 -7.84
C ALA A 235 11.56 -4.96 -8.48
N ILE A 236 11.42 -4.76 -9.80
CA ILE A 236 12.12 -3.70 -10.54
C ILE A 236 11.13 -2.94 -11.42
N LEU A 237 11.38 -1.65 -11.64
CA LEU A 237 10.75 -0.94 -12.74
C LEU A 237 11.66 -1.06 -13.97
N SER A 238 11.19 -1.72 -15.03
CA SER A 238 11.99 -1.97 -16.20
C SER A 238 11.14 -2.15 -17.46
N PRO A 239 11.38 -1.35 -18.52
CA PRO A 239 10.72 -1.54 -19.80
C PRO A 239 11.20 -2.78 -20.58
N SER A 240 12.39 -3.32 -20.24
CA SER A 240 13.04 -4.41 -20.96
C SER A 240 13.27 -5.67 -20.13
N GLY A 241 12.84 -5.69 -18.85
CA GLY A 241 13.05 -6.80 -17.92
C GLY A 241 14.46 -6.89 -17.31
N GLY A 242 15.38 -5.99 -17.63
CA GLY A 242 16.69 -5.87 -16.99
C GLY A 242 16.76 -4.65 -16.07
N SER A 243 17.71 -4.64 -15.12
CA SER A 243 17.90 -3.50 -14.21
C SER A 243 18.27 -2.22 -14.97
N ILE A 244 17.58 -1.14 -14.64
CA ILE A 244 17.88 0.22 -15.09
C ILE A 244 18.24 1.17 -13.93
N GLY A 245 18.54 0.61 -12.74
CA GLY A 245 18.84 1.36 -11.53
C GLY A 245 17.58 1.78 -10.74
N ILE A 246 16.46 1.07 -10.93
CA ILE A 246 15.23 1.28 -10.16
C ILE A 246 14.76 -0.09 -9.66
N GLY A 247 15.26 -0.47 -8.49
CA GLY A 247 14.88 -1.67 -7.76
C GLY A 247 14.04 -1.31 -6.53
N PHE A 248 13.21 -2.26 -6.08
CA PHE A 248 12.35 -2.13 -4.92
C PHE A 248 12.54 -3.33 -4.00
N SER A 249 12.79 -3.05 -2.73
CA SER A 249 12.90 -4.06 -1.69
C SER A 249 11.86 -3.79 -0.61
N MET A 250 11.06 -4.79 -0.24
CA MET A 250 10.08 -4.68 0.85
C MET A 250 10.83 -4.40 2.16
N ALA A 251 10.45 -3.34 2.87
CA ALA A 251 11.14 -2.87 4.07
C ALA A 251 11.16 -3.92 5.18
N SER A 252 12.27 -4.05 5.89
CA SER A 252 12.47 -5.10 6.91
C SER A 252 11.47 -5.04 8.05
N ASN A 253 11.01 -3.85 8.45
CA ASN A 253 10.00 -3.71 9.52
C ASN A 253 8.66 -4.35 9.12
N VAL A 254 8.27 -4.27 7.85
CA VAL A 254 7.09 -5.00 7.33
C VAL A 254 7.38 -6.50 7.29
N VAL A 255 8.54 -6.89 6.76
CA VAL A 255 8.91 -8.30 6.59
C VAL A 255 9.00 -9.02 7.93
N SER A 256 9.67 -8.45 8.94
CA SER A 256 9.83 -9.08 10.25
C SER A 256 8.48 -9.35 10.91
N GLY A 257 7.55 -8.38 10.88
CA GLY A 257 6.20 -8.57 11.42
C GLY A 257 5.40 -9.66 10.69
N VAL A 258 5.58 -9.79 9.37
CA VAL A 258 4.97 -10.88 8.59
C VAL A 258 5.61 -12.23 8.94
N VAL A 259 6.96 -12.29 9.03
CA VAL A 259 7.70 -13.52 9.38
C VAL A 259 7.28 -14.04 10.75
N ASP A 260 7.15 -13.17 11.76
CA ASP A 260 6.71 -13.54 13.10
C ASP A 260 5.30 -14.17 13.06
N GLN A 261 4.36 -13.56 12.35
CA GLN A 261 3.01 -14.09 12.20
C GLN A 261 2.97 -15.43 11.44
N LEU A 262 3.74 -15.56 10.35
CA LEU A 262 3.83 -16.80 9.60
C LEU A 262 4.43 -17.94 10.44
N GLN A 263 5.41 -17.64 11.30
CA GLN A 263 5.97 -18.62 12.23
C GLN A 263 4.96 -19.06 13.30
N GLU A 264 4.20 -18.13 13.86
CA GLU A 264 3.28 -18.41 14.97
C GLU A 264 1.98 -19.05 14.48
N TYR A 265 1.42 -18.56 13.35
CA TYR A 265 0.08 -18.94 12.90
C TYR A 265 0.05 -19.70 11.57
N GLY A 266 1.14 -19.71 10.81
CA GLY A 266 1.17 -20.21 9.41
C GLY A 266 0.48 -19.28 8.41
N GLU A 267 -0.10 -18.19 8.86
CA GLU A 267 -0.85 -17.21 8.09
C GLU A 267 -0.70 -15.79 8.69
N THR A 268 -0.92 -14.76 7.91
CA THR A 268 -0.97 -13.39 8.44
C THR A 268 -2.33 -13.09 9.05
N ARG A 269 -2.33 -12.30 10.12
CA ARG A 269 -3.50 -11.83 10.84
C ARG A 269 -3.41 -10.32 11.01
N ARG A 270 -4.04 -9.59 10.09
CA ARG A 270 -4.00 -8.13 10.11
C ARG A 270 -5.15 -7.54 10.89
N GLY A 271 -4.84 -6.53 11.70
CA GLY A 271 -5.84 -5.71 12.33
C GLY A 271 -6.78 -5.07 11.29
N TRP A 272 -8.03 -4.92 11.66
CA TRP A 272 -9.06 -4.28 10.86
C TRP A 272 -9.87 -3.32 11.72
N LEU A 273 -9.93 -2.06 11.28
CA LEU A 273 -10.66 -1.00 11.96
C LEU A 273 -12.11 -0.90 11.47
N GLY A 274 -12.34 -1.15 10.18
CA GLY A 274 -13.69 -1.08 9.60
C GLY A 274 -14.12 0.33 9.23
N VAL A 275 -13.23 1.11 8.63
CA VAL A 275 -13.50 2.45 8.11
C VAL A 275 -13.10 2.55 6.64
N LYS A 276 -13.76 3.46 5.88
CA LYS A 276 -13.22 4.00 4.63
C LYS A 276 -12.57 5.33 4.93
N ILE A 277 -11.40 5.58 4.37
CA ILE A 277 -10.58 6.75 4.67
C ILE A 277 -10.09 7.44 3.39
N GLN A 278 -9.74 8.71 3.54
CA GLN A 278 -9.04 9.50 2.52
C GLN A 278 -8.00 10.40 3.18
N ASP A 279 -7.01 10.86 2.38
CA ASP A 279 -6.03 11.83 2.85
C ASP A 279 -6.68 13.19 3.13
N VAL A 280 -6.13 13.90 4.09
CA VAL A 280 -6.53 15.26 4.43
C VAL A 280 -5.82 16.23 3.49
N SER A 281 -6.56 16.83 2.55
CA SER A 281 -6.01 17.88 1.67
C SER A 281 -5.94 19.23 2.40
N PRO A 282 -5.13 20.20 1.91
CA PRO A 282 -5.07 21.56 2.48
C PRO A 282 -6.45 22.18 2.67
N ASP A 283 -7.31 22.08 1.66
CA ASP A 283 -8.68 22.62 1.69
C ASP A 283 -9.56 21.94 2.74
N ILE A 284 -9.37 20.63 2.96
CA ILE A 284 -10.09 19.87 4.00
C ILE A 284 -9.58 20.32 5.37
N ALA A 285 -8.26 20.40 5.57
CA ALA A 285 -7.67 20.86 6.81
C ALA A 285 -8.18 22.24 7.21
N GLU A 286 -8.22 23.19 6.25
CA GLU A 286 -8.75 24.54 6.46
C GLU A 286 -10.24 24.51 6.82
N SER A 287 -11.06 23.74 6.09
CA SER A 287 -12.51 23.66 6.34
C SER A 287 -12.86 23.06 7.69
N LEU A 288 -12.02 22.19 8.22
CA LEU A 288 -12.16 21.55 9.54
C LEU A 288 -11.44 22.32 10.66
N GLY A 289 -10.65 23.38 10.32
CA GLY A 289 -9.86 24.12 11.28
C GLY A 289 -8.70 23.35 11.88
N LEU A 290 -8.16 22.37 11.14
CA LEU A 290 -7.00 21.56 11.55
C LEU A 290 -5.71 22.37 11.42
N ALA A 291 -4.74 22.09 12.30
CA ALA A 291 -3.43 22.76 12.27
C ALA A 291 -2.50 22.25 11.16
N SER A 292 -2.76 21.06 10.60
CA SER A 292 -1.96 20.42 9.56
C SER A 292 -2.81 19.48 8.71
N GLU A 293 -2.23 18.99 7.61
CA GLU A 293 -2.81 17.96 6.72
C GLU A 293 -2.60 16.54 7.26
N ALA A 294 -2.00 16.37 8.44
CA ALA A 294 -1.75 15.07 9.04
C ALA A 294 -3.05 14.38 9.48
N GLY A 295 -3.05 13.05 9.36
CA GLY A 295 -4.17 12.21 9.73
C GLY A 295 -4.89 11.57 8.56
N ALA A 296 -5.88 10.75 8.87
CA ALA A 296 -6.71 10.07 7.91
C ALA A 296 -8.19 10.41 8.13
N MET A 297 -8.83 11.04 7.13
CA MET A 297 -10.23 11.43 7.21
C MET A 297 -11.14 10.23 6.96
N VAL A 298 -12.06 9.97 7.88
CA VAL A 298 -13.05 8.89 7.78
C VAL A 298 -14.18 9.32 6.85
N THR A 299 -14.37 8.62 5.75
CA THR A 299 -15.41 8.91 4.74
C THR A 299 -16.65 8.04 4.91
N ASP A 300 -16.52 6.85 5.50
CA ASP A 300 -17.62 5.93 5.76
C ASP A 300 -17.25 4.99 6.90
N VAL A 301 -18.25 4.56 7.68
CA VAL A 301 -18.07 3.64 8.81
C VAL A 301 -19.06 2.48 8.65
N PRO A 302 -18.70 1.45 7.88
CA PRO A 302 -19.49 0.22 7.80
C PRO A 302 -19.65 -0.44 9.17
N PRO A 303 -20.66 -1.33 9.36
CA PRO A 303 -20.75 -2.13 10.58
C PRO A 303 -19.45 -2.86 10.88
N GLY A 304 -18.96 -2.72 12.12
CA GLY A 304 -17.68 -3.30 12.56
C GLY A 304 -17.05 -2.56 13.72
N PRO A 305 -15.77 -2.83 14.03
CA PRO A 305 -15.07 -2.32 15.20
C PRO A 305 -15.16 -0.81 15.39
N ALA A 306 -14.97 -0.04 14.34
CA ALA A 306 -15.01 1.42 14.38
C ALA A 306 -16.43 1.95 14.68
N ALA A 307 -17.47 1.34 14.06
CA ALA A 307 -18.86 1.70 14.31
C ALA A 307 -19.24 1.40 15.75
N ASP A 308 -18.86 0.22 16.27
CA ASP A 308 -19.15 -0.21 17.65
C ASP A 308 -18.47 0.71 18.69
N ALA A 309 -17.30 1.26 18.35
CA ALA A 309 -16.57 2.20 19.18
C ALA A 309 -17.03 3.65 19.05
N GLY A 310 -17.91 3.96 18.08
CA GLY A 310 -18.48 5.29 17.88
C GLY A 310 -17.65 6.24 17.03
N ILE A 311 -16.79 5.72 16.14
CA ILE A 311 -16.20 6.51 15.03
C ILE A 311 -17.34 6.94 14.09
N GLN A 312 -17.23 8.11 13.50
CA GLN A 312 -18.21 8.70 12.61
C GLN A 312 -17.56 9.15 11.30
N ALA A 313 -18.35 9.20 10.23
CA ALA A 313 -17.90 9.87 9.01
C ALA A 313 -17.64 11.34 9.31
N GLY A 314 -16.54 11.89 8.76
CA GLY A 314 -16.09 13.24 9.07
C GLY A 314 -15.05 13.33 10.19
N ASP A 315 -14.84 12.29 11.00
CA ASP A 315 -13.72 12.24 11.93
C ASP A 315 -12.38 12.23 11.18
N VAL A 316 -11.35 12.86 11.74
CA VAL A 316 -9.98 12.70 11.26
C VAL A 316 -9.18 11.93 12.29
N ILE A 317 -8.73 10.73 11.95
CA ILE A 317 -7.90 9.91 12.83
C ILE A 317 -6.52 10.54 12.88
N ALA A 318 -6.18 11.16 14.02
CA ALA A 318 -4.94 11.90 14.25
C ALA A 318 -3.87 11.05 14.97
N ALA A 319 -4.30 10.05 15.79
CA ALA A 319 -3.36 9.15 16.44
C ALA A 319 -3.95 7.74 16.58
N PHE A 320 -3.09 6.72 16.51
CA PHE A 320 -3.41 5.30 16.65
C PHE A 320 -2.38 4.62 17.53
N ALA A 321 -2.83 3.90 18.57
CA ALA A 321 -1.98 3.19 19.54
C ALA A 321 -0.85 4.08 20.13
N GLY A 322 -1.16 5.35 20.40
CA GLY A 322 -0.23 6.34 20.98
C GLY A 322 0.75 6.98 19.98
N GLY A 323 0.76 6.56 18.71
CA GLY A 323 1.56 7.18 17.66
C GLY A 323 0.73 8.12 16.78
N GLU A 324 1.29 9.26 16.39
CA GLU A 324 0.66 10.19 15.44
C GLU A 324 0.48 9.53 14.07
N VAL A 325 -0.65 9.81 13.41
CA VAL A 325 -0.96 9.33 12.06
C VAL A 325 -0.60 10.42 11.07
N GLU A 326 0.32 10.13 10.15
CA GLU A 326 0.77 11.09 9.14
C GLU A 326 -0.22 11.19 7.96
N ASP A 327 -0.66 10.05 7.45
CA ASP A 327 -1.57 9.91 6.30
C ASP A 327 -2.37 8.61 6.36
N THR A 328 -3.19 8.36 5.34
CA THR A 328 -3.99 7.13 5.25
C THR A 328 -3.15 5.85 5.18
N ARG A 329 -1.97 5.89 4.56
CA ARG A 329 -1.08 4.73 4.45
C ARG A 329 -0.43 4.39 5.77
N ASP A 330 0.01 5.41 6.51
CA ASP A 330 0.55 5.23 7.85
C ASP A 330 -0.49 4.59 8.77
N LEU A 331 -1.74 5.09 8.74
CA LEU A 331 -2.84 4.46 9.49
C LEU A 331 -3.03 3.00 9.10
N VAL A 332 -3.10 2.69 7.80
CA VAL A 332 -3.30 1.31 7.32
C VAL A 332 -2.19 0.38 7.81
N ARG A 333 -0.93 0.82 7.76
CA ARG A 333 0.22 0.03 8.27
C ARG A 333 0.12 -0.20 9.77
N ARG A 334 -0.15 0.84 10.56
CA ARG A 334 -0.29 0.75 12.03
C ARG A 334 -1.42 -0.18 12.43
N VAL A 335 -2.58 -0.05 11.78
CA VAL A 335 -3.74 -0.93 12.03
C VAL A 335 -3.42 -2.37 11.67
N ALA A 336 -2.77 -2.61 10.52
CA ALA A 336 -2.41 -3.96 10.09
C ALA A 336 -1.37 -4.63 11.01
N ALA A 337 -0.46 -3.86 11.59
CA ALA A 337 0.57 -4.35 12.51
C ALA A 337 0.05 -4.57 13.94
N ALA A 338 -1.08 -3.96 14.31
CA ALA A 338 -1.62 -4.06 15.65
C ALA A 338 -2.28 -5.43 15.91
N PRO A 339 -2.22 -5.94 17.16
CA PRO A 339 -2.78 -7.24 17.53
C PRO A 339 -4.30 -7.31 17.30
N VAL A 340 -4.75 -8.38 16.65
CA VAL A 340 -6.18 -8.66 16.43
C VAL A 340 -6.85 -9.06 17.75
N GLY A 341 -8.01 -8.49 18.04
CA GLY A 341 -8.78 -8.78 19.24
C GLY A 341 -8.36 -8.00 20.49
N GLU A 342 -7.33 -7.16 20.39
CA GLU A 342 -6.92 -6.26 21.46
C GLU A 342 -7.53 -4.86 21.30
N ALA A 343 -7.76 -4.20 22.43
CA ALA A 343 -8.26 -2.83 22.46
C ALA A 343 -7.10 -1.86 22.28
N VAL A 344 -7.22 -0.94 21.33
CA VAL A 344 -6.24 0.11 21.06
C VAL A 344 -6.90 1.48 21.22
N ASP A 345 -6.12 2.46 21.68
CA ASP A 345 -6.57 3.85 21.75
C ASP A 345 -6.45 4.50 20.36
N VAL A 346 -7.54 5.09 19.90
CA VAL A 346 -7.61 5.85 18.65
C VAL A 346 -8.06 7.27 18.97
N THR A 347 -7.25 8.27 18.63
CA THR A 347 -7.63 9.67 18.81
C THR A 347 -8.10 10.23 17.48
N VAL A 348 -9.33 10.72 17.47
CA VAL A 348 -9.92 11.41 16.32
C VAL A 348 -10.13 12.89 16.63
N MET A 349 -10.02 13.73 15.60
CA MET A 349 -10.47 15.12 15.64
C MET A 349 -11.91 15.14 15.13
N ARG A 350 -12.84 15.58 16.01
CA ARG A 350 -14.26 15.72 15.73
C ARG A 350 -14.70 17.12 16.12
N ASP A 351 -15.31 17.87 15.22
CA ASP A 351 -15.73 19.26 15.43
C ASP A 351 -14.60 20.17 15.97
N GLY A 352 -13.35 19.88 15.57
CA GLY A 352 -12.16 20.63 16.02
C GLY A 352 -11.61 20.22 17.39
N GLU A 353 -12.22 19.25 18.08
CA GLU A 353 -11.79 18.77 19.40
C GLU A 353 -11.26 17.34 19.32
N PRO A 354 -10.20 16.98 20.07
CA PRO A 354 -9.70 15.63 20.13
C PRO A 354 -10.60 14.72 20.99
N VAL A 355 -11.00 13.57 20.42
CA VAL A 355 -11.78 12.53 21.12
C VAL A 355 -10.98 11.21 21.05
N THR A 356 -10.69 10.62 22.21
CA THR A 356 -10.03 9.30 22.28
C THR A 356 -11.06 8.21 22.48
N LEU A 357 -11.02 7.20 21.61
CA LEU A 357 -11.91 6.04 21.59
C LEU A 357 -11.08 4.78 21.77
N GLN A 358 -11.60 3.78 22.50
CA GLN A 358 -11.01 2.45 22.59
C GLN A 358 -11.67 1.51 21.59
N ILE A 359 -10.88 0.91 20.72
CA ILE A 359 -11.38 0.07 19.61
C ILE A 359 -10.73 -1.31 19.69
N THR A 360 -11.54 -2.36 19.79
CA THR A 360 -11.06 -3.73 19.67
C THR A 360 -10.98 -4.09 18.18
N LEU A 361 -9.76 -4.31 17.68
CA LEU A 361 -9.55 -4.57 16.26
C LEU A 361 -10.13 -5.90 15.80
N GLY A 362 -10.83 -5.90 14.68
CA GLY A 362 -11.21 -7.11 13.96
C GLY A 362 -10.04 -7.72 13.20
N ARG A 363 -10.28 -8.86 12.55
CA ARG A 363 -9.35 -9.49 11.62
C ARG A 363 -9.73 -9.16 10.18
N ARG A 364 -8.80 -8.58 9.42
CA ARG A 364 -9.02 -8.10 8.04
C ARG A 364 -9.46 -9.23 7.10
N GLU A 365 -8.79 -10.38 7.16
CA GLU A 365 -9.05 -11.51 6.28
C GLU A 365 -10.45 -12.09 6.46
N LEU A 366 -11.05 -11.97 7.66
CA LEU A 366 -12.44 -12.38 7.91
C LEU A 366 -13.43 -11.34 7.37
N ALA A 367 -13.12 -10.05 7.49
CA ALA A 367 -13.96 -8.98 6.96
C ALA A 367 -14.06 -9.02 5.43
N ASP A 368 -12.98 -9.37 4.74
CA ASP A 368 -12.96 -9.51 3.29
C ASP A 368 -13.76 -10.74 2.81
N ALA A 369 -13.84 -11.81 3.63
CA ALA A 369 -14.61 -13.01 3.32
C ALA A 369 -16.13 -12.83 3.50
N ASP A 370 -16.55 -11.99 4.45
CA ASP A 370 -17.96 -11.81 4.81
C ASP A 370 -18.75 -10.87 3.87
N GLY A 371 -18.12 -10.12 2.96
CA GLY A 371 -18.72 -9.40 1.80
C GLY A 371 -20.02 -8.64 2.05
N THR A 372 -20.37 -8.28 3.30
CA THR A 372 -21.69 -7.77 3.68
C THR A 372 -21.71 -6.25 3.78
N GLY A 373 -22.06 -5.62 2.65
CA GLY A 373 -22.59 -4.26 2.68
C GLY A 373 -24.09 -4.29 2.50
N GLN A 374 -24.89 -4.35 3.55
CA GLN A 374 -26.34 -4.11 3.50
C GLN A 374 -26.76 -2.90 4.35
N ARG A 375 -27.75 -2.17 3.88
CA ARG A 375 -28.14 -0.80 4.18
C ARG A 375 -29.55 -0.71 4.78
N PRO A 376 -29.91 0.30 5.59
CA PRO A 376 -31.29 0.62 5.95
C PRO A 376 -31.91 1.70 5.06
N GLU A 377 -33.25 1.66 4.92
CA GLU A 377 -34.09 2.47 4.05
C GLU A 377 -34.66 3.72 4.74
N GLY A 378 -34.93 4.79 3.97
CA GLY A 378 -35.63 6.00 4.39
C GLY A 378 -36.23 6.81 3.23
N SER A 379 -37.41 7.38 3.42
CA SER A 379 -38.41 7.86 2.47
C SER A 379 -38.24 9.34 2.04
N GLY A 380 -38.57 9.68 0.79
CA GLY A 380 -38.32 10.97 0.14
C GLY A 380 -39.52 11.84 -0.18
N THR A 381 -39.29 13.06 -0.67
CA THR A 381 -40.25 13.99 -1.26
C THR A 381 -39.62 14.85 -2.37
N GLN A 382 -40.39 15.20 -3.40
CA GLN A 382 -39.96 15.82 -4.65
C GLN A 382 -39.84 17.34 -4.60
N GLU A 383 -38.76 17.93 -5.17
CA GLU A 383 -38.72 19.35 -5.57
C GLU A 383 -37.67 19.65 -6.66
N SER A 384 -37.81 20.83 -7.31
CA SER A 384 -37.16 21.30 -8.53
C SER A 384 -35.66 21.58 -8.40
N SER A 385 -34.90 21.47 -9.49
CA SER A 385 -33.48 21.76 -9.59
C SER A 385 -33.14 23.23 -9.32
N SER A 386 -32.04 23.49 -8.58
CA SER A 386 -31.55 24.84 -8.27
C SER A 386 -30.02 24.90 -8.48
N GLN A 387 -29.50 26.08 -8.80
CA GLN A 387 -28.07 26.27 -9.03
C GLN A 387 -27.39 26.76 -7.75
N VAL A 388 -26.35 26.03 -7.29
CA VAL A 388 -25.55 26.35 -6.09
C VAL A 388 -24.09 26.02 -6.36
N LEU A 389 -23.18 26.95 -6.07
CA LEU A 389 -21.72 26.81 -6.24
C LEU A 389 -21.33 26.30 -7.64
N GLY A 390 -21.98 26.77 -8.69
CA GLY A 390 -21.75 26.36 -10.08
C GLY A 390 -22.29 24.98 -10.44
N MET A 391 -23.06 24.34 -9.57
CA MET A 391 -23.72 23.06 -9.79
C MET A 391 -25.24 23.22 -9.95
N THR A 392 -25.85 22.52 -10.88
CA THR A 392 -27.29 22.34 -10.95
C THR A 392 -27.66 21.10 -10.16
N LEU A 393 -28.36 21.28 -9.05
CA LEU A 393 -28.68 20.24 -8.09
C LEU A 393 -30.16 19.92 -8.08
N ALA A 394 -30.50 18.64 -7.94
CA ALA A 394 -31.87 18.17 -7.72
C ALA A 394 -31.90 17.19 -6.54
N PRO A 395 -32.95 17.21 -5.70
CA PRO A 395 -33.13 16.19 -4.68
C PRO A 395 -33.18 14.79 -5.29
N MET A 396 -32.66 13.80 -4.59
CA MET A 396 -32.79 12.41 -4.99
C MET A 396 -34.24 11.97 -4.89
N THR A 397 -34.82 11.50 -6.02
CA THR A 397 -36.15 10.90 -6.07
C THR A 397 -36.05 9.39 -6.28
N PRO A 398 -37.10 8.61 -5.93
CA PRO A 398 -37.11 7.17 -6.18
C PRO A 398 -36.84 6.79 -7.65
N GLU A 399 -37.38 7.58 -8.60
CA GLU A 399 -37.16 7.38 -10.03
C GLU A 399 -35.70 7.65 -10.43
N LEU A 400 -35.11 8.67 -9.85
CA LEU A 400 -33.70 9.04 -10.10
C LEU A 400 -32.77 8.00 -9.47
N ALA A 401 -33.07 7.54 -8.26
CA ALA A 401 -32.35 6.46 -7.59
C ALA A 401 -32.36 5.16 -8.42
N ALA A 402 -33.54 4.78 -8.94
CA ALA A 402 -33.68 3.61 -9.81
C ALA A 402 -32.87 3.75 -11.11
N ARG A 403 -32.88 4.94 -11.75
CA ARG A 403 -32.05 5.22 -12.95
C ARG A 403 -30.56 5.16 -12.67
N MET A 404 -30.13 5.59 -11.50
CA MET A 404 -28.73 5.60 -11.07
C MET A 404 -28.32 4.28 -10.39
N GLN A 405 -29.20 3.27 -10.36
CA GLN A 405 -28.95 1.99 -9.67
C GLN A 405 -28.58 2.14 -8.19
N MET A 406 -29.10 3.18 -7.57
CA MET A 406 -28.91 3.44 -6.14
C MET A 406 -29.95 2.68 -5.31
N PRO A 407 -29.66 2.29 -4.06
CA PRO A 407 -30.64 1.66 -3.17
C PRO A 407 -31.87 2.54 -2.94
N GLU A 408 -33.02 1.91 -2.76
CA GLU A 408 -34.24 2.62 -2.35
C GLU A 408 -34.00 3.33 -1.03
N GLY A 409 -34.51 4.55 -0.88
CA GLY A 409 -34.31 5.38 0.30
C GLY A 409 -33.00 6.18 0.32
N THR A 410 -32.20 6.15 -0.74
CA THR A 410 -31.04 7.03 -0.86
C THR A 410 -31.50 8.50 -0.83
N SER A 411 -30.99 9.29 0.13
CA SER A 411 -31.25 10.73 0.28
C SER A 411 -30.03 11.54 -0.14
N GLY A 412 -30.22 12.75 -0.61
CA GLY A 412 -29.17 13.66 -1.02
C GLY A 412 -29.54 14.52 -2.21
N LEU A 413 -28.54 15.26 -2.72
CA LEU A 413 -28.66 16.13 -3.89
C LEU A 413 -27.82 15.57 -5.04
N VAL A 414 -28.49 15.29 -6.16
CA VAL A 414 -27.79 14.81 -7.37
C VAL A 414 -27.29 16.01 -8.17
N VAL A 415 -26.03 15.96 -8.56
CA VAL A 415 -25.43 16.90 -9.50
C VAL A 415 -25.95 16.56 -10.91
N GLN A 416 -26.86 17.38 -11.46
CA GLN A 416 -27.42 17.20 -12.80
C GLN A 416 -26.56 17.83 -13.87
N ASP A 417 -25.94 18.98 -13.56
CA ASP A 417 -25.03 19.70 -14.43
C ASP A 417 -24.02 20.49 -13.60
N ILE A 418 -22.87 20.79 -14.19
CA ILE A 418 -21.79 21.52 -13.52
C ILE A 418 -21.13 22.49 -14.48
N ASP A 419 -20.96 23.72 -14.05
CA ASP A 419 -20.19 24.73 -14.79
C ASP A 419 -18.71 24.31 -14.84
N ALA A 420 -18.17 24.14 -16.05
CA ALA A 420 -16.79 23.72 -16.26
C ALA A 420 -15.75 24.69 -15.68
N THR A 421 -16.14 25.93 -15.41
CA THR A 421 -15.27 26.96 -14.81
C THR A 421 -15.44 27.10 -13.30
N SER A 422 -16.35 26.33 -12.69
CA SER A 422 -16.62 26.36 -11.25
C SER A 422 -15.53 25.67 -10.44
N ASP A 423 -15.37 26.07 -9.17
CA ASP A 423 -14.52 25.40 -8.18
C ASP A 423 -14.93 23.92 -8.01
N ALA A 424 -16.23 23.63 -8.01
CA ALA A 424 -16.74 22.27 -7.94
C ALA A 424 -16.20 21.37 -9.09
N SER A 425 -16.16 21.92 -10.32
CA SER A 425 -15.57 21.23 -11.49
C SER A 425 -14.06 21.06 -11.33
N ALA A 426 -13.35 22.09 -10.88
CA ALA A 426 -11.90 22.06 -10.66
C ALA A 426 -11.50 21.02 -9.60
N LYS A 427 -12.34 20.83 -8.58
CA LYS A 427 -12.17 19.83 -7.51
C LYS A 427 -12.70 18.45 -7.87
N GLY A 428 -13.10 18.27 -9.13
CA GLY A 428 -13.39 16.97 -9.73
C GLY A 428 -14.79 16.44 -9.46
N LEU A 429 -15.75 17.29 -9.06
CA LEU A 429 -17.16 16.90 -9.07
C LEU A 429 -17.63 16.69 -10.53
N ARG A 430 -18.61 15.82 -10.71
CA ARG A 430 -19.13 15.47 -12.03
C ARG A 430 -20.66 15.30 -11.97
N THR A 431 -21.29 15.45 -13.10
CA THR A 431 -22.69 15.05 -13.28
C THR A 431 -22.88 13.59 -12.86
N GLY A 432 -23.88 13.32 -12.04
CA GLY A 432 -24.16 12.03 -11.45
C GLY A 432 -23.61 11.84 -10.04
N ASP A 433 -22.81 12.74 -9.51
CA ASP A 433 -22.41 12.71 -8.10
C ASP A 433 -23.62 12.98 -7.20
N LEU A 434 -23.67 12.31 -6.05
CA LEU A 434 -24.69 12.52 -5.03
C LEU A 434 -24.09 13.18 -3.81
N ILE A 435 -24.49 14.40 -3.50
CA ILE A 435 -24.12 15.09 -2.26
C ILE A 435 -25.03 14.58 -1.14
N VAL A 436 -24.46 13.98 -0.11
CA VAL A 436 -25.22 13.40 1.02
C VAL A 436 -25.08 14.21 2.30
N GLU A 437 -23.98 14.95 2.46
CA GLU A 437 -23.70 15.81 3.62
C GLU A 437 -23.03 17.11 3.18
N ALA A 438 -23.23 18.18 3.97
CA ALA A 438 -22.47 19.41 3.89
C ALA A 438 -22.21 19.94 5.31
N GLY A 439 -20.96 20.38 5.60
CA GLY A 439 -20.58 20.79 6.96
C GLY A 439 -20.83 19.68 7.98
N GLN A 440 -20.57 18.41 7.61
CA GLN A 440 -20.75 17.21 8.45
C GLN A 440 -22.21 16.99 8.92
N GLN A 441 -23.17 17.56 8.20
CA GLN A 441 -24.60 17.37 8.45
C GLN A 441 -25.30 16.84 7.21
N PRO A 442 -26.27 15.91 7.34
CA PRO A 442 -27.02 15.39 6.21
C PRO A 442 -27.71 16.52 5.43
N VAL A 443 -27.69 16.40 4.09
CA VAL A 443 -28.45 17.28 3.21
C VAL A 443 -29.39 16.45 2.34
N ALA A 444 -30.69 16.80 2.35
CA ALA A 444 -31.71 16.19 1.53
C ALA A 444 -32.31 17.18 0.53
N SER A 445 -32.12 18.49 0.76
CA SER A 445 -32.67 19.56 -0.06
C SER A 445 -31.62 20.63 -0.35
N VAL A 446 -31.83 21.41 -1.41
CA VAL A 446 -31.01 22.58 -1.73
C VAL A 446 -31.04 23.63 -0.60
N ALA A 447 -32.14 23.70 0.14
CA ALA A 447 -32.26 24.59 1.30
C ALA A 447 -31.30 24.16 2.42
N ASP A 448 -31.14 22.87 2.67
CA ASP A 448 -30.18 22.34 3.66
C ASP A 448 -28.75 22.73 3.28
N LEU A 449 -28.35 22.50 2.01
CA LEU A 449 -27.05 22.86 1.51
C LEU A 449 -26.77 24.38 1.67
N ASN A 450 -27.73 25.22 1.29
CA ASN A 450 -27.59 26.68 1.44
C ASN A 450 -27.48 27.10 2.92
N ALA A 451 -28.19 26.43 3.82
CA ALA A 451 -28.05 26.67 5.26
C ALA A 451 -26.63 26.35 5.74
N ARG A 452 -26.04 25.22 5.32
CA ARG A 452 -24.66 24.85 5.68
C ARG A 452 -23.64 25.82 5.09
N ILE A 453 -23.83 26.29 3.86
CA ILE A 453 -22.99 27.33 3.25
C ILE A 453 -23.05 28.64 4.07
N THR A 454 -24.24 29.01 4.48
CA THR A 454 -24.44 30.24 5.31
C THR A 454 -23.75 30.11 6.66
N GLU A 455 -23.90 28.99 7.35
CA GLU A 455 -23.23 28.72 8.62
C GLU A 455 -21.70 28.74 8.48
N ALA A 456 -21.16 28.15 7.38
CA ALA A 456 -19.72 28.19 7.11
C ALA A 456 -19.22 29.64 6.93
N ARG A 457 -19.99 30.49 6.19
CA ARG A 457 -19.67 31.92 6.01
C ARG A 457 -19.73 32.69 7.32
N GLU A 458 -20.76 32.46 8.15
CA GLU A 458 -20.91 33.11 9.45
C GLU A 458 -19.78 32.70 10.42
N ALA A 459 -19.26 31.45 10.29
CA ALA A 459 -18.09 30.98 11.02
C ALA A 459 -16.76 31.49 10.45
N GLY A 460 -16.78 32.33 9.39
CA GLY A 460 -15.57 32.88 8.75
C GLY A 460 -14.78 31.86 7.92
N ARG A 461 -15.38 30.72 7.53
CA ARG A 461 -14.75 29.72 6.68
C ARG A 461 -14.82 30.15 5.21
N GLN A 462 -13.79 29.83 4.43
CA GLN A 462 -13.73 30.11 3.00
C GLN A 462 -14.30 28.96 2.15
N SER A 463 -14.50 27.80 2.75
CA SER A 463 -15.03 26.61 2.09
C SER A 463 -16.06 25.88 2.94
N VAL A 464 -16.91 25.09 2.30
CA VAL A 464 -17.81 24.12 2.92
C VAL A 464 -17.42 22.70 2.54
N LEU A 465 -17.25 21.83 3.53
CA LEU A 465 -16.95 20.43 3.32
C LEU A 465 -18.24 19.70 2.90
N VAL A 466 -18.21 19.01 1.76
CA VAL A 466 -19.32 18.18 1.27
C VAL A 466 -18.90 16.74 1.14
N LEU A 467 -19.73 15.80 1.60
CA LEU A 467 -19.57 14.38 1.34
C LEU A 467 -20.36 14.03 0.08
N ILE A 468 -19.67 13.58 -0.94
CA ILE A 468 -20.27 13.08 -2.18
C ILE A 468 -20.16 11.56 -2.27
N ARG A 469 -21.10 10.94 -2.99
CA ARG A 469 -20.99 9.53 -3.40
C ARG A 469 -20.97 9.45 -4.93
N ARG A 470 -19.98 8.76 -5.47
CA ARG A 470 -19.88 8.42 -6.90
C ARG A 470 -19.88 6.91 -7.05
N GLU A 471 -20.86 6.36 -7.77
CA GLU A 471 -21.00 4.89 -7.93
C GLU A 471 -21.01 4.14 -6.57
N GLY A 472 -21.52 4.81 -5.52
CA GLY A 472 -21.55 4.28 -4.15
C GLY A 472 -20.32 4.60 -3.29
N GLU A 473 -19.20 4.98 -3.89
CA GLU A 473 -17.96 5.31 -3.14
C GLU A 473 -18.03 6.74 -2.56
N PRO A 474 -17.81 6.89 -1.25
CA PRO A 474 -17.84 8.17 -0.57
C PRO A 474 -16.52 8.93 -0.73
N ARG A 475 -16.60 10.26 -0.83
CA ARG A 475 -15.47 11.17 -0.86
C ARG A 475 -15.85 12.54 -0.30
N PHE A 476 -15.00 13.11 0.54
CA PHE A 476 -15.14 14.50 0.96
C PHE A 476 -14.47 15.45 -0.04
N VAL A 477 -15.12 16.59 -0.26
CA VAL A 477 -14.61 17.68 -1.10
C VAL A 477 -14.92 18.99 -0.38
N ALA A 478 -13.93 19.86 -0.19
CA ALA A 478 -14.13 21.21 0.31
C ALA A 478 -14.41 22.15 -0.87
N LEU A 479 -15.62 22.70 -0.94
CA LEU A 479 -16.03 23.64 -1.99
C LEU A 479 -15.89 25.07 -1.52
N SER A 480 -15.24 25.93 -2.32
CA SER A 480 -15.14 27.36 -2.04
C SER A 480 -16.53 27.99 -1.99
N ILE A 481 -16.76 28.82 -0.97
CA ILE A 481 -17.99 29.59 -0.78
C ILE A 481 -17.79 31.09 -1.02
N GLU A 482 -16.59 31.50 -1.47
CA GLU A 482 -16.38 32.86 -1.97
C GLU A 482 -17.07 33.04 -3.32
N GLU A 483 -17.72 34.20 -3.50
CA GLU A 483 -18.34 34.60 -4.79
C GLU A 483 -17.32 35.14 -5.77
#